data_5b39c9a7d3941d1ea4b405afca8e0fd8
#
_entry.id   5b39c9a7d3941d1ea4b405afca8e0fd8
#
_cell.length_a   1.000
_cell.length_b   1.000
_cell.length_c   1.000
_cell.angle_alpha   90.00
_cell.angle_beta   90.00
_cell.angle_gamma   90.00
#
_symmetry.space_group_name_H-M   'P 1'
#
loop_
_entity.id
_entity.type
_entity.pdbx_description
1 polymer ?
#
loop_
_entity_poly.entity_id
_entity_poly.type
_entity_poly.pdbx_seq_one_letter_code
_entity_poly.pdbx_strand_id
1 'polypeptide(L)'
;MYKVVDLFAGAGGLSLGFMQTKKYDIKVAFENNPNMQATYKKNHASVDVRGDVCSANYDEIREKYGKIDVVIGGPPCQGFSNANRQKNHAISQNNMLVKQYIRAIRELQPEAFVMENVSMLRSDVHRFYLDEADNELFSQGKYDIHMQKTKIVLLDGEYKFDGAKMIAESLSAITANIWPEDCYLALNVVYKAAKNPKKMLKALKKHKKKLLEYADVYSEKDTDNDITCQTYRAFDAVKQFFEGKIETQKSRPL
;
A
#
# COMPACT_ATOMS: atom_id res chain seq x y z
N MET A 1 6.45 -26.59 24.21
CA MET A 1 5.57 -26.01 23.16
C MET A 1 6.36 -24.96 22.39
N TYR A 2 6.19 -24.92 21.10
CA TYR A 2 6.84 -23.94 20.22
C TYR A 2 6.22 -22.57 20.46
N LYS A 3 7.05 -21.57 20.69
CA LYS A 3 6.62 -20.18 20.91
C LYS A 3 6.35 -19.51 19.59
N VAL A 4 5.18 -18.87 19.47
CA VAL A 4 4.68 -18.31 18.21
C VAL A 4 4.43 -16.81 18.34
N VAL A 5 4.75 -16.07 17.28
CA VAL A 5 4.27 -14.70 17.06
C VAL A 5 3.31 -14.70 15.87
N ASP A 6 2.12 -14.14 16.07
CA ASP A 6 1.07 -14.00 15.04
C ASP A 6 1.03 -12.56 14.54
N LEU A 7 1.29 -12.36 13.25
CA LEU A 7 1.28 -11.05 12.61
C LEU A 7 0.02 -10.88 11.77
N PHE A 8 -0.61 -9.72 11.85
CA PHE A 8 -1.89 -9.45 11.17
C PHE A 8 -2.99 -10.43 11.63
N ALA A 9 -3.09 -10.61 12.94
CA ALA A 9 -3.76 -11.73 13.58
C ALA A 9 -5.28 -11.74 13.41
N GLY A 10 -5.90 -10.62 13.02
CA GLY A 10 -7.35 -10.51 12.86
C GLY A 10 -8.09 -10.88 14.16
N ALA A 11 -9.11 -11.71 14.02
CA ALA A 11 -9.85 -12.25 15.17
C ALA A 11 -9.21 -13.50 15.83
N GLY A 12 -8.04 -13.94 15.33
CA GLY A 12 -7.27 -15.05 15.90
C GLY A 12 -7.57 -16.43 15.31
N GLY A 13 -8.13 -16.51 14.08
CA GLY A 13 -8.48 -17.80 13.48
C GLY A 13 -7.26 -18.69 13.21
N LEU A 14 -6.17 -18.10 12.69
CA LEU A 14 -4.93 -18.83 12.43
C LEU A 14 -4.30 -19.30 13.75
N SER A 15 -4.17 -18.40 14.75
CA SER A 15 -3.71 -18.72 16.11
C SER A 15 -4.50 -19.85 16.73
N LEU A 16 -5.83 -19.86 16.60
CA LEU A 16 -6.68 -20.93 17.13
C LEU A 16 -6.31 -22.28 16.55
N GLY A 17 -6.11 -22.37 15.23
CA GLY A 17 -5.70 -23.60 14.57
C GLY A 17 -4.38 -24.14 15.12
N PHE A 18 -3.39 -23.28 15.34
CA PHE A 18 -2.11 -23.68 15.92
C PHE A 18 -2.26 -24.15 17.38
N MET A 19 -3.00 -23.41 18.21
CA MET A 19 -3.24 -23.76 19.63
C MET A 19 -3.98 -25.07 19.81
N GLN A 20 -4.94 -25.39 18.94
CA GLN A 20 -5.70 -26.66 19.00
C GLN A 20 -4.80 -27.89 18.88
N THR A 21 -3.64 -27.78 18.24
CA THR A 21 -2.66 -28.89 18.17
C THR A 21 -1.99 -29.19 19.51
N LYS A 22 -2.10 -28.30 20.52
CA LYS A 22 -1.41 -28.36 21.83
C LYS A 22 0.10 -28.40 21.75
N LYS A 23 0.69 -28.07 20.57
CA LYS A 23 2.15 -28.02 20.37
C LYS A 23 2.69 -26.61 20.34
N TYR A 24 1.83 -25.62 20.10
CA TYR A 24 2.18 -24.22 19.91
C TYR A 24 1.61 -23.34 21.02
N ASP A 25 2.37 -22.35 21.40
CA ASP A 25 2.04 -21.36 22.43
C ASP A 25 2.20 -19.96 21.84
N ILE A 26 1.09 -19.29 21.54
CA ILE A 26 1.09 -17.96 20.97
C ILE A 26 1.47 -16.97 22.06
N LYS A 27 2.62 -16.31 21.92
CA LYS A 27 3.13 -15.35 22.90
C LYS A 27 2.66 -13.93 22.63
N VAL A 28 2.75 -13.53 21.34
CA VAL A 28 2.41 -12.18 20.91
C VAL A 28 1.57 -12.25 19.65
N ALA A 29 0.58 -11.38 19.55
CA ALA A 29 -0.21 -11.16 18.35
C ALA A 29 -0.23 -9.66 17.99
N PHE A 30 -0.04 -9.34 16.72
CA PHE A 30 -0.16 -7.99 16.20
C PHE A 30 -1.42 -7.84 15.36
N GLU A 31 -2.26 -6.87 15.73
CA GLU A 31 -3.47 -6.53 15.00
C GLU A 31 -3.76 -5.03 15.18
N ASN A 32 -3.94 -4.31 14.07
CA ASN A 32 -4.12 -2.86 14.13
C ASN A 32 -5.58 -2.43 14.35
N ASN A 33 -6.56 -3.28 14.01
CA ASN A 33 -7.97 -2.96 14.15
C ASN A 33 -8.44 -3.23 15.59
N PRO A 34 -8.92 -2.19 16.35
CA PRO A 34 -9.33 -2.33 17.74
C PRO A 34 -10.47 -3.36 17.95
N ASN A 35 -11.40 -3.48 17.01
CA ASN A 35 -12.51 -4.44 17.11
C ASN A 35 -11.99 -5.88 16.97
N MET A 36 -11.03 -6.10 16.08
CA MET A 36 -10.39 -7.41 15.93
C MET A 36 -9.54 -7.76 17.14
N GLN A 37 -8.77 -6.79 17.69
CA GLN A 37 -8.06 -6.99 18.95
C GLN A 37 -8.99 -7.39 20.10
N ALA A 38 -10.15 -6.71 20.22
CA ALA A 38 -11.13 -7.04 21.26
C ALA A 38 -11.67 -8.47 21.12
N THR A 39 -11.91 -8.91 19.88
CA THR A 39 -12.32 -10.28 19.59
C THR A 39 -11.20 -11.27 19.87
N TYR A 40 -9.99 -10.95 19.42
CA TYR A 40 -8.80 -11.78 19.65
C TYR A 40 -8.56 -12.01 21.16
N LYS A 41 -8.58 -10.95 21.97
CA LYS A 41 -8.37 -11.03 23.43
C LYS A 41 -9.42 -11.88 24.14
N LYS A 42 -10.67 -11.90 23.66
CA LYS A 42 -11.71 -12.78 24.18
C LYS A 42 -11.45 -14.25 23.91
N ASN A 43 -10.90 -14.55 22.73
CA ASN A 43 -10.64 -15.92 22.29
C ASN A 43 -9.29 -16.45 22.79
N HIS A 44 -8.33 -15.56 23.07
CA HIS A 44 -6.94 -15.88 23.39
C HIS A 44 -6.46 -15.04 24.59
N ALA A 45 -7.08 -15.25 25.77
CA ALA A 45 -6.89 -14.40 26.95
C ALA A 45 -5.44 -14.31 27.47
N SER A 46 -4.60 -15.31 27.19
CA SER A 46 -3.20 -15.36 27.64
C SER A 46 -2.20 -14.72 26.69
N VAL A 47 -2.65 -14.26 25.50
CA VAL A 47 -1.76 -13.73 24.47
C VAL A 47 -1.55 -12.22 24.65
N ASP A 48 -0.31 -11.76 24.52
CA ASP A 48 0.03 -10.33 24.48
C ASP A 48 -0.38 -9.74 23.13
N VAL A 49 -1.53 -9.06 23.10
CA VAL A 49 -2.08 -8.46 21.87
C VAL A 49 -1.62 -7.03 21.73
N ARG A 50 -0.84 -6.76 20.71
CA ARG A 50 -0.23 -5.46 20.35
C ARG A 50 -0.90 -4.83 19.13
N GLY A 51 -0.63 -3.55 18.89
CA GLY A 51 -1.20 -2.77 17.78
C GLY A 51 -0.49 -2.97 16.45
N ASP A 52 0.00 -1.87 15.87
CA ASP A 52 0.61 -1.83 14.55
C ASP A 52 1.95 -2.58 14.52
N VAL A 53 2.05 -3.54 13.61
CA VAL A 53 3.28 -4.31 13.36
C VAL A 53 4.44 -3.42 12.88
N CYS A 54 4.17 -2.27 12.28
CA CYS A 54 5.19 -1.33 11.84
C CYS A 54 5.99 -0.76 13.02
N SER A 55 5.36 -0.63 14.19
CA SER A 55 5.99 -0.16 15.42
C SER A 55 6.55 -1.30 16.31
N ALA A 56 6.53 -2.55 15.82
CA ALA A 56 6.99 -3.69 16.59
C ALA A 56 8.47 -3.58 16.97
N ASN A 57 8.75 -3.79 18.25
CA ASN A 57 10.11 -4.00 18.78
C ASN A 57 10.29 -5.49 19.05
N TYR A 58 11.04 -6.17 18.16
CA TYR A 58 11.26 -7.61 18.26
C TYR A 58 12.34 -7.97 19.26
N ASP A 59 13.25 -7.05 19.62
CA ASP A 59 14.23 -7.27 20.70
C ASP A 59 13.52 -7.39 22.05
N GLU A 60 12.57 -6.50 22.34
CA GLU A 60 11.72 -6.59 23.54
C GLU A 60 10.96 -7.92 23.62
N ILE A 61 10.47 -8.41 22.48
CA ILE A 61 9.79 -9.71 22.43
C ILE A 61 10.74 -10.84 22.76
N ARG A 62 11.97 -10.80 22.24
CA ARG A 62 13.00 -11.80 22.55
C ARG A 62 13.45 -11.73 24.00
N GLU A 63 13.57 -10.53 24.56
CA GLU A 63 13.91 -10.34 25.98
C GLU A 63 12.83 -10.93 26.91
N LYS A 64 11.57 -10.66 26.59
CA LYS A 64 10.43 -11.09 27.42
C LYS A 64 10.10 -12.56 27.29
N TYR A 65 10.15 -13.11 26.09
CA TYR A 65 9.69 -14.47 25.79
C TYR A 65 10.80 -15.46 25.41
N GLY A 66 12.02 -14.98 25.25
CA GLY A 66 13.14 -15.76 24.74
C GLY A 66 13.03 -16.00 23.22
N LYS A 67 13.67 -17.06 22.74
CA LYS A 67 13.62 -17.46 21.33
C LYS A 67 12.16 -17.68 20.89
N ILE A 68 11.82 -17.13 19.75
CA ILE A 68 10.56 -17.40 19.04
C ILE A 68 10.84 -18.49 18.01
N ASP A 69 10.04 -19.54 18.04
CA ASP A 69 10.25 -20.70 17.19
C ASP A 69 9.52 -20.57 15.84
N VAL A 70 8.34 -19.93 15.85
CA VAL A 70 7.50 -19.83 14.65
C VAL A 70 6.90 -18.42 14.52
N VAL A 71 6.89 -17.90 13.30
CA VAL A 71 6.13 -16.70 12.92
C VAL A 71 5.00 -17.12 11.99
N ILE A 72 3.76 -16.74 12.35
CA ILE A 72 2.59 -16.97 11.50
C ILE A 72 1.95 -15.63 11.15
N GLY A 73 1.09 -15.61 10.12
CA GLY A 73 0.30 -14.42 9.82
C GLY A 73 -0.15 -14.29 8.38
N GLY A 74 -1.16 -13.44 8.17
CA GLY A 74 -1.74 -13.15 6.87
C GLY A 74 -1.63 -11.65 6.54
N PRO A 75 -0.52 -11.17 6.00
CA PRO A 75 -0.41 -9.77 5.61
C PRO A 75 -1.49 -9.41 4.57
N PRO A 76 -2.13 -8.21 4.66
CA PRO A 76 -3.22 -7.84 3.79
C PRO A 76 -2.86 -7.91 2.31
N CYS A 77 -3.70 -8.58 1.52
CA CYS A 77 -3.49 -8.80 0.10
C CYS A 77 -4.16 -7.76 -0.81
N GLN A 78 -4.60 -6.63 -0.26
CA GLN A 78 -5.37 -5.63 -1.03
C GLN A 78 -4.60 -5.06 -2.24
N GLY A 79 -3.28 -5.04 -2.19
CA GLY A 79 -2.42 -4.70 -3.33
C GLY A 79 -2.32 -5.80 -4.40
N PHE A 80 -2.62 -7.06 -4.05
CA PHE A 80 -2.45 -8.23 -4.90
C PHE A 80 -3.79 -8.84 -5.38
N SER A 81 -4.92 -8.34 -4.88
CA SER A 81 -6.24 -8.87 -5.23
C SER A 81 -6.69 -8.41 -6.61
N ASN A 82 -7.29 -9.32 -7.39
CA ASN A 82 -7.97 -8.99 -8.65
C ASN A 82 -9.12 -7.99 -8.47
N ALA A 83 -9.63 -7.81 -7.25
CA ALA A 83 -10.63 -6.80 -6.92
C ALA A 83 -10.03 -5.39 -6.93
N ASN A 84 -8.73 -5.25 -6.75
CA ASN A 84 -8.03 -3.97 -6.87
C ASN A 84 -7.89 -3.61 -8.36
N ARG A 85 -8.85 -2.85 -8.87
CA ARG A 85 -8.88 -2.38 -10.26
C ARG A 85 -7.85 -1.30 -10.57
N GLN A 86 -7.05 -0.91 -9.60
CA GLN A 86 -5.98 0.07 -9.76
C GLN A 86 -4.73 -0.63 -10.28
N LYS A 87 -4.47 -0.51 -11.58
CA LYS A 87 -3.34 -1.15 -12.24
C LYS A 87 -1.97 -0.46 -12.01
N ASN A 88 -1.88 0.50 -11.11
CA ASN A 88 -0.60 1.12 -10.71
C ASN A 88 0.01 0.39 -9.51
N HIS A 89 0.35 -0.86 -9.72
CA HIS A 89 0.64 -1.85 -8.68
C HIS A 89 2.04 -1.78 -8.09
N ALA A 90 2.90 -0.94 -8.61
CA ALA A 90 4.29 -0.93 -8.18
C ALA A 90 4.48 -0.39 -6.75
N ILE A 91 3.54 0.47 -6.27
CA ILE A 91 3.70 1.16 -4.99
C ILE A 91 2.36 1.14 -4.26
N SER A 92 2.08 0.05 -3.57
CA SER A 92 0.94 -0.03 -2.65
C SER A 92 1.46 -0.03 -1.21
N GLN A 93 0.83 0.76 -0.34
CA GLN A 93 1.11 0.69 1.11
C GLN A 93 0.94 -0.75 1.64
N ASN A 94 0.04 -1.53 1.04
CA ASN A 94 -0.17 -2.92 1.41
C ASN A 94 1.03 -3.82 1.09
N ASN A 95 1.85 -3.47 0.09
CA ASN A 95 3.10 -4.19 -0.19
C ASN A 95 4.12 -3.94 0.91
N MET A 96 4.06 -2.79 1.60
CA MET A 96 4.89 -2.49 2.76
C MET A 96 4.58 -3.42 3.94
N LEU A 97 3.33 -3.85 4.09
CA LEU A 97 2.96 -4.78 5.18
C LEU A 97 3.55 -6.18 4.98
N VAL A 98 3.71 -6.64 3.74
CA VAL A 98 4.46 -7.88 3.45
C VAL A 98 5.93 -7.71 3.84
N LYS A 99 6.54 -6.53 3.63
CA LYS A 99 7.90 -6.23 4.09
C LYS A 99 8.02 -6.29 5.61
N GLN A 100 7.00 -5.86 6.36
CA GLN A 100 6.98 -5.99 7.82
C GLN A 100 6.94 -7.45 8.27
N TYR A 101 6.27 -8.33 7.54
CA TYR A 101 6.32 -9.75 7.79
C TYR A 101 7.74 -10.30 7.60
N ILE A 102 8.42 -9.93 6.51
CA ILE A 102 9.81 -10.32 6.25
C ILE A 102 10.75 -9.75 7.31
N ARG A 103 10.51 -8.50 7.77
CA ARG A 103 11.26 -7.89 8.87
C ARG A 103 11.16 -8.74 10.15
N ALA A 104 9.97 -9.19 10.50
CA ALA A 104 9.77 -10.04 11.66
C ALA A 104 10.57 -11.35 11.58
N ILE A 105 10.57 -12.01 10.41
CA ILE A 105 11.39 -13.23 10.19
C ILE A 105 12.87 -12.93 10.38
N ARG A 106 13.35 -11.83 9.81
CA ARG A 106 14.75 -11.45 9.88
C ARG A 106 15.19 -11.12 11.31
N GLU A 107 14.38 -10.40 12.07
CA GLU A 107 14.73 -9.95 13.41
C GLU A 107 14.49 -11.03 14.47
N LEU A 108 13.44 -11.84 14.34
CA LEU A 108 13.14 -12.93 15.28
C LEU A 108 13.93 -14.21 15.00
N GLN A 109 14.40 -14.43 13.77
CA GLN A 109 15.13 -15.63 13.34
C GLN A 109 14.40 -16.94 13.73
N PRO A 110 13.09 -17.10 13.40
CA PRO A 110 12.34 -18.29 13.76
C PRO A 110 12.85 -19.53 13.00
N GLU A 111 12.57 -20.73 13.52
CA GLU A 111 12.85 -22.00 12.84
C GLU A 111 11.93 -22.25 11.65
N ALA A 112 10.70 -21.73 11.74
CA ALA A 112 9.71 -21.83 10.67
C ALA A 112 8.81 -20.59 10.62
N PHE A 113 8.22 -20.36 9.46
CA PHE A 113 7.16 -19.37 9.32
C PHE A 113 6.03 -19.87 8.42
N VAL A 114 4.83 -19.38 8.63
CA VAL A 114 3.65 -19.65 7.80
C VAL A 114 3.00 -18.33 7.42
N MET A 115 3.12 -17.97 6.14
CA MET A 115 2.47 -16.79 5.58
C MET A 115 1.23 -17.22 4.78
N GLU A 116 0.04 -16.82 5.25
CA GLU A 116 -1.20 -16.96 4.50
C GLU A 116 -1.35 -15.77 3.55
N ASN A 117 -1.59 -16.02 2.27
CA ASN A 117 -1.86 -14.97 1.30
C ASN A 117 -2.53 -15.55 0.04
N VAL A 118 -3.01 -14.64 -0.84
CA VAL A 118 -3.57 -15.04 -2.13
C VAL A 118 -2.48 -15.50 -3.11
N SER A 119 -2.84 -16.39 -4.04
CA SER A 119 -1.92 -16.93 -5.06
C SER A 119 -1.24 -15.84 -5.91
N MET A 120 -1.88 -14.68 -6.05
CA MET A 120 -1.36 -13.54 -6.78
C MET A 120 -0.06 -12.95 -6.20
N LEU A 121 0.25 -13.20 -4.92
CA LEU A 121 1.54 -12.81 -4.32
C LEU A 121 2.74 -13.40 -5.10
N ARG A 122 2.56 -14.58 -5.71
CA ARG A 122 3.58 -15.25 -6.53
C ARG A 122 3.67 -14.74 -7.97
N SER A 123 2.79 -13.81 -8.36
CA SER A 123 2.76 -13.32 -9.73
C SER A 123 3.91 -12.39 -10.02
N ASP A 124 4.58 -12.57 -11.17
CA ASP A 124 5.64 -11.69 -11.67
C ASP A 124 5.18 -10.26 -11.96
N VAL A 125 3.86 -10.02 -11.93
CA VAL A 125 3.28 -8.68 -12.12
C VAL A 125 3.46 -7.79 -10.89
N HIS A 126 3.64 -8.39 -9.72
CA HIS A 126 3.80 -7.67 -8.47
C HIS A 126 5.26 -7.36 -8.20
N ARG A 127 5.52 -6.11 -7.88
CA ARG A 127 6.86 -5.60 -7.56
C ARG A 127 6.83 -4.96 -6.19
N PHE A 128 7.90 -5.14 -5.45
CA PHE A 128 8.15 -4.43 -4.21
C PHE A 128 9.03 -3.23 -4.49
N TYR A 129 8.66 -2.10 -3.93
CA TYR A 129 9.55 -0.94 -3.91
C TYR A 129 10.66 -1.17 -2.89
N LEU A 130 11.90 -0.88 -3.30
CA LEU A 130 13.05 -0.93 -2.42
C LEU A 130 13.27 0.46 -1.81
N ASP A 131 13.35 0.53 -0.49
CA ASP A 131 13.74 1.73 0.24
C ASP A 131 15.21 1.70 0.63
N GLU A 132 15.68 2.75 1.30
CA GLU A 132 17.08 2.89 1.69
C GLU A 132 17.54 1.76 2.64
N ALA A 133 16.67 1.32 3.55
CA ALA A 133 16.98 0.21 4.45
C ALA A 133 17.13 -1.12 3.70
N ASP A 134 16.43 -1.30 2.60
CA ASP A 134 16.61 -2.47 1.74
C ASP A 134 17.96 -2.44 1.03
N ASN A 135 18.46 -1.26 0.61
CA ASN A 135 19.73 -1.14 -0.09
C ASN A 135 20.93 -1.64 0.75
N GLU A 136 20.91 -1.42 2.06
CA GLU A 136 21.93 -1.95 2.96
C GLU A 136 21.92 -3.48 2.99
N LEU A 137 20.74 -4.09 2.94
CA LEU A 137 20.58 -5.55 2.94
C LEU A 137 21.08 -6.18 1.63
N PHE A 138 20.89 -5.48 0.51
CA PHE A 138 21.36 -5.94 -0.81
C PHE A 138 22.86 -5.82 -0.97
N SER A 139 23.45 -4.74 -0.45
CA SER A 139 24.91 -4.54 -0.49
C SER A 139 25.69 -5.62 0.26
N GLN A 140 25.05 -6.28 1.23
CA GLN A 140 25.65 -7.39 1.99
C GLN A 140 25.64 -8.73 1.25
N GLY A 141 25.07 -8.83 0.03
CA GLY A 141 25.07 -10.05 -0.78
C GLY A 141 24.35 -11.26 -0.18
N LYS A 142 23.56 -11.06 0.89
CA LYS A 142 22.92 -12.15 1.64
C LYS A 142 21.67 -12.74 0.96
N TYR A 143 21.15 -12.09 -0.06
CA TYR A 143 19.88 -12.48 -0.69
C TYR A 143 20.01 -12.48 -2.21
N ASP A 144 19.58 -13.57 -2.83
CA ASP A 144 19.45 -13.67 -4.30
C ASP A 144 18.18 -12.93 -4.74
N ILE A 145 18.31 -11.63 -4.98
CA ILE A 145 17.19 -10.78 -5.36
C ILE A 145 17.45 -10.20 -6.74
N HIS A 146 16.57 -10.55 -7.65
CA HIS A 146 16.58 -10.00 -9.00
C HIS A 146 15.96 -8.59 -9.01
N MET A 147 16.83 -7.58 -9.13
CA MET A 147 16.40 -6.21 -9.34
C MET A 147 15.95 -5.99 -10.77
N GLN A 148 14.70 -5.57 -10.97
CA GLN A 148 14.20 -5.13 -12.25
C GLN A 148 13.97 -3.63 -12.22
N LYS A 149 14.56 -2.91 -13.17
CA LYS A 149 14.18 -1.51 -13.43
C LYS A 149 12.78 -1.52 -14.04
N THR A 150 11.79 -1.08 -13.28
CA THR A 150 10.41 -0.96 -13.76
C THR A 150 10.15 0.51 -14.13
N LYS A 151 9.66 0.75 -15.34
CA LYS A 151 9.20 2.08 -15.73
C LYS A 151 7.90 2.39 -14.99
N ILE A 152 7.95 3.30 -14.05
CA ILE A 152 6.75 3.83 -13.38
C ILE A 152 6.31 5.03 -14.20
N VAL A 153 5.10 4.96 -14.76
CA VAL A 153 4.48 6.12 -15.42
C VAL A 153 3.74 6.90 -14.33
N LEU A 154 4.40 7.91 -13.80
CA LEU A 154 3.80 8.82 -12.80
C LEU A 154 2.78 9.74 -13.45
N LEU A 155 2.98 10.08 -14.71
CA LEU A 155 2.17 10.99 -15.50
C LEU A 155 1.98 10.41 -16.89
N ASP A 156 0.75 10.44 -17.38
CA ASP A 156 0.42 10.00 -18.74
C ASP A 156 0.40 11.24 -19.65
N GLY A 157 1.43 11.40 -20.50
CA GLY A 157 1.53 12.52 -21.45
C GLY A 157 2.93 12.70 -22.02
N GLU A 158 3.08 13.72 -22.86
CA GLU A 158 4.34 14.07 -23.50
C GLU A 158 5.35 14.79 -22.58
N TYR A 159 5.01 14.92 -21.31
CA TYR A 159 5.83 15.67 -20.36
C TYR A 159 7.06 14.88 -19.95
N LYS A 160 8.23 15.45 -20.22
CA LYS A 160 9.49 15.02 -19.62
C LYS A 160 9.52 15.58 -18.19
N PHE A 161 9.73 14.69 -17.25
CA PHE A 161 9.74 15.03 -15.84
C PHE A 161 11.14 14.74 -15.27
N ASP A 162 11.95 15.77 -15.13
CA ASP A 162 13.33 15.62 -14.69
C ASP A 162 13.43 15.19 -13.21
N GLY A 163 12.47 15.56 -12.40
CA GLY A 163 12.34 15.11 -11.00
C GLY A 163 11.86 13.69 -10.79
N ALA A 164 11.42 12.96 -11.83
CA ALA A 164 10.82 11.63 -11.70
C ALA A 164 11.78 10.62 -11.05
N LYS A 165 13.06 10.71 -11.32
CA LYS A 165 14.08 9.83 -10.73
C LYS A 165 14.19 10.08 -9.23
N MET A 166 14.30 11.32 -8.82
CA MET A 166 14.42 11.71 -7.40
C MET A 166 13.19 11.27 -6.59
N ILE A 167 11.98 11.42 -7.16
CA ILE A 167 10.74 10.97 -6.52
C ILE A 167 10.68 9.44 -6.46
N ALA A 168 11.06 8.75 -7.53
CA ALA A 168 11.03 7.29 -7.56
C ALA A 168 12.07 6.64 -6.63
N GLU A 169 13.09 7.37 -6.22
CA GLU A 169 14.12 6.91 -5.29
C GLU A 169 13.78 7.16 -3.82
N SER A 170 12.75 7.95 -3.53
CA SER A 170 12.36 8.32 -2.16
C SER A 170 10.91 7.97 -1.86
N LEU A 171 10.69 7.06 -0.91
CA LEU A 171 9.34 6.70 -0.46
C LEU A 171 8.58 7.90 0.12
N SER A 172 9.27 8.78 0.85
CA SER A 172 8.66 9.99 1.40
C SER A 172 8.21 10.95 0.31
N ALA A 173 9.02 11.14 -0.74
CA ALA A 173 8.66 11.96 -1.89
C ALA A 173 7.48 11.35 -2.68
N ILE A 174 7.46 10.03 -2.86
CA ILE A 174 6.32 9.33 -3.48
C ILE A 174 5.06 9.59 -2.66
N THR A 175 5.12 9.35 -1.34
CA THR A 175 3.97 9.50 -0.44
C THR A 175 3.43 10.94 -0.43
N ALA A 176 4.32 11.92 -0.45
CA ALA A 176 3.95 13.34 -0.48
C ALA A 176 3.24 13.76 -1.78
N ASN A 177 3.45 13.02 -2.87
CA ASN A 177 2.89 13.34 -4.19
C ASN A 177 1.74 12.40 -4.62
N ILE A 178 1.32 11.48 -3.77
CA ILE A 178 0.16 10.63 -4.04
C ILE A 178 -1.12 11.41 -3.76
N TRP A 179 -2.03 11.44 -4.72
CA TRP A 179 -3.37 11.97 -4.51
C TRP A 179 -4.16 11.12 -3.51
N PRO A 180 -5.02 11.72 -2.69
CA PRO A 180 -5.97 10.96 -1.88
C PRO A 180 -6.73 9.94 -2.73
N GLU A 181 -6.96 8.75 -2.19
CA GLU A 181 -7.51 7.63 -2.96
C GLU A 181 -8.84 7.97 -3.65
N ASP A 182 -9.69 8.68 -2.97
CA ASP A 182 -10.99 9.09 -3.49
C ASP A 182 -10.91 10.16 -4.58
N CYS A 183 -9.90 11.05 -4.52
CA CYS A 183 -9.56 11.98 -5.59
C CYS A 183 -9.11 11.21 -6.85
N TYR A 184 -8.15 10.31 -6.67
CA TYR A 184 -7.68 9.45 -7.74
C TYR A 184 -8.81 8.65 -8.39
N LEU A 185 -9.69 8.05 -7.59
CA LEU A 185 -10.83 7.28 -8.10
C LEU A 185 -11.78 8.13 -8.94
N ALA A 186 -12.08 9.35 -8.48
CA ALA A 186 -12.96 10.27 -9.23
C ALA A 186 -12.35 10.65 -10.58
N LEU A 187 -11.08 11.05 -10.61
CA LEU A 187 -10.35 11.40 -11.85
C LEU A 187 -10.17 10.19 -12.77
N ASN A 188 -9.84 9.02 -12.24
CA ASN A 188 -9.65 7.81 -13.03
C ASN A 188 -10.93 7.34 -13.74
N VAL A 189 -12.11 7.54 -13.12
CA VAL A 189 -13.39 7.26 -13.80
C VAL A 189 -13.59 8.19 -14.99
N VAL A 190 -13.25 9.46 -14.87
CA VAL A 190 -13.31 10.44 -15.96
C VAL A 190 -12.30 10.08 -17.05
N TYR A 191 -11.06 9.79 -16.68
CA TYR A 191 -9.99 9.38 -17.59
C TYR A 191 -10.36 8.13 -18.40
N LYS A 192 -10.84 7.09 -17.75
CA LYS A 192 -11.30 5.87 -18.46
C LYS A 192 -12.46 6.11 -19.41
N ALA A 193 -13.28 7.11 -19.13
CA ALA A 193 -14.40 7.50 -19.98
C ALA A 193 -14.00 8.44 -21.12
N ALA A 194 -12.78 9.00 -21.14
CA ALA A 194 -12.32 10.05 -22.06
C ALA A 194 -12.41 9.68 -23.55
N LYS A 195 -12.32 8.38 -23.90
CA LYS A 195 -12.51 7.92 -25.29
C LYS A 195 -13.94 8.06 -25.81
N ASN A 196 -14.92 8.27 -24.93
CA ASN A 196 -16.32 8.41 -25.28
C ASN A 196 -16.91 9.67 -24.63
N PRO A 197 -17.15 10.76 -25.40
CA PRO A 197 -17.61 12.05 -24.86
C PRO A 197 -18.87 11.94 -23.99
N LYS A 198 -19.85 11.12 -24.40
CA LYS A 198 -21.10 10.94 -23.63
C LYS A 198 -20.84 10.27 -22.26
N LYS A 199 -19.96 9.26 -22.23
CA LYS A 199 -19.56 8.58 -20.97
C LYS A 199 -18.74 9.52 -20.09
N MET A 200 -17.84 10.30 -20.68
CA MET A 200 -17.02 11.29 -19.97
C MET A 200 -17.89 12.37 -19.32
N LEU A 201 -18.83 12.92 -20.06
CA LEU A 201 -19.79 13.91 -19.52
C LEU A 201 -20.60 13.34 -18.35
N LYS A 202 -21.07 12.08 -18.47
CA LYS A 202 -21.77 11.39 -17.38
C LYS A 202 -20.88 11.20 -16.16
N ALA A 203 -19.60 10.83 -16.35
CA ALA A 203 -18.64 10.66 -15.27
C ALA A 203 -18.33 11.99 -14.56
N LEU A 204 -18.09 13.05 -15.31
CA LEU A 204 -17.88 14.41 -14.76
C LEU A 204 -19.08 14.84 -13.92
N LYS A 205 -20.29 14.74 -14.45
CA LYS A 205 -21.52 15.12 -13.71
C LYS A 205 -21.70 14.29 -12.45
N LYS A 206 -21.45 12.98 -12.50
CA LYS A 206 -21.58 12.07 -11.35
C LYS A 206 -20.63 12.43 -10.21
N HIS A 207 -19.41 12.83 -10.53
CA HIS A 207 -18.36 13.11 -9.55
C HIS A 207 -18.13 14.61 -9.31
N LYS A 208 -19.02 15.49 -9.85
CA LYS A 208 -18.89 16.96 -9.83
C LYS A 208 -18.49 17.50 -8.46
N LYS A 209 -19.22 17.16 -7.40
CA LYS A 209 -18.99 17.70 -6.05
C LYS A 209 -17.56 17.44 -5.60
N LYS A 210 -17.13 16.19 -5.70
CA LYS A 210 -15.83 15.75 -5.26
C LYS A 210 -14.69 16.33 -6.11
N LEU A 211 -14.87 16.37 -7.42
CA LEU A 211 -13.89 16.94 -8.34
C LEU A 211 -13.69 18.44 -8.10
N LEU A 212 -14.77 19.19 -7.81
CA LEU A 212 -14.65 20.62 -7.49
C LEU A 212 -14.03 20.85 -6.11
N GLU A 213 -14.34 20.03 -5.12
CA GLU A 213 -13.70 20.07 -3.81
C GLU A 213 -12.17 19.94 -3.92
N TYR A 214 -11.71 18.97 -4.70
CA TYR A 214 -10.28 18.82 -4.95
C TYR A 214 -9.70 19.91 -5.87
N ALA A 215 -10.48 20.43 -6.82
CA ALA A 215 -10.07 21.55 -7.65
C ALA A 215 -9.79 22.82 -6.81
N ASP A 216 -10.52 23.01 -5.72
CA ASP A 216 -10.28 24.12 -4.81
C ASP A 216 -9.01 23.87 -3.94
N VAL A 217 -8.78 22.64 -3.52
CA VAL A 217 -7.55 22.26 -2.77
C VAL A 217 -6.30 22.43 -3.63
N TYR A 218 -6.36 22.05 -4.91
CA TYR A 218 -5.22 22.10 -5.84
C TYR A 218 -5.27 23.33 -6.76
N SER A 219 -5.84 24.44 -6.30
CA SER A 219 -6.05 25.64 -7.11
C SER A 219 -4.79 26.53 -7.21
N GLU A 220 -3.83 26.36 -6.34
CA GLU A 220 -2.60 27.13 -6.35
C GLU A 220 -1.60 26.56 -7.35
N LYS A 221 -1.07 27.43 -8.21
CA LYS A 221 -0.09 27.07 -9.21
C LYS A 221 1.30 27.17 -8.61
N ASP A 222 1.90 26.01 -8.37
CA ASP A 222 3.32 25.89 -8.08
C ASP A 222 4.07 25.70 -9.39
N THR A 223 4.93 26.65 -9.75
CA THR A 223 5.70 26.62 -11.00
C THR A 223 7.05 25.94 -10.84
N ASP A 224 7.46 25.68 -9.60
CA ASP A 224 8.78 25.13 -9.29
C ASP A 224 8.79 23.60 -9.26
N ASN A 225 7.59 22.99 -9.32
CA ASN A 225 7.41 21.55 -9.28
C ASN A 225 6.49 21.07 -10.41
N ASP A 226 7.03 20.29 -11.32
CA ASP A 226 6.29 19.77 -12.48
C ASP A 226 5.08 18.91 -12.10
N ILE A 227 5.14 18.17 -11.00
CA ILE A 227 4.01 17.35 -10.52
C ILE A 227 2.88 18.25 -10.05
N THR A 228 3.18 19.25 -9.24
CA THR A 228 2.21 20.21 -8.72
C THR A 228 1.59 20.99 -9.86
N CYS A 229 2.41 21.40 -10.84
CA CYS A 229 1.94 22.08 -12.05
C CYS A 229 0.97 21.21 -12.86
N GLN A 230 1.22 19.91 -13.00
CA GLN A 230 0.30 19.00 -13.71
C GLN A 230 -0.97 18.73 -12.94
N THR A 231 -0.87 18.56 -11.61
CA THR A 231 -2.04 18.43 -10.74
C THR A 231 -2.92 19.67 -10.88
N TYR A 232 -2.32 20.86 -10.83
CA TYR A 232 -3.02 22.11 -11.06
C TYR A 232 -3.75 22.12 -12.42
N ARG A 233 -3.06 21.76 -13.51
CA ARG A 233 -3.66 21.75 -14.86
C ARG A 233 -4.83 20.79 -14.98
N ALA A 234 -4.74 19.61 -14.35
CA ALA A 234 -5.83 18.65 -14.37
C ALA A 234 -7.08 19.19 -13.66
N PHE A 235 -6.92 19.82 -12.51
CA PHE A 235 -8.03 20.36 -11.74
C PHE A 235 -8.52 21.69 -12.29
N ASP A 236 -7.66 22.52 -12.87
CA ASP A 236 -8.04 23.72 -13.59
C ASP A 236 -8.93 23.40 -14.81
N ALA A 237 -8.57 22.38 -15.59
CA ALA A 237 -9.39 21.89 -16.68
C ALA A 237 -10.79 21.41 -16.21
N VAL A 238 -10.85 20.71 -15.07
CA VAL A 238 -12.13 20.31 -14.46
C VAL A 238 -12.96 21.54 -14.06
N LYS A 239 -12.33 22.52 -13.43
CA LYS A 239 -12.99 23.77 -13.02
C LYS A 239 -13.52 24.54 -14.22
N GLN A 240 -12.69 24.77 -15.25
CA GLN A 240 -13.07 25.44 -16.49
C GLN A 240 -14.22 24.73 -17.22
N PHE A 241 -14.24 23.39 -17.19
CA PHE A 241 -15.36 22.62 -17.75
C PHE A 241 -16.66 22.91 -17.02
N PHE A 242 -16.68 22.91 -15.69
CA PHE A 242 -17.91 23.18 -14.92
C PHE A 242 -18.32 24.65 -14.95
N GLU A 243 -17.41 25.55 -15.24
CA GLU A 243 -17.69 26.98 -15.49
C GLU A 243 -18.16 27.24 -16.94
N GLY A 244 -18.21 26.21 -17.80
CA GLY A 244 -18.63 26.35 -19.20
C GLY A 244 -17.59 27.02 -20.11
N LYS A 245 -16.33 27.15 -19.65
CA LYS A 245 -15.24 27.77 -20.44
C LYS A 245 -14.64 26.82 -21.46
N ILE A 246 -14.69 25.51 -21.20
CA ILE A 246 -14.24 24.46 -22.11
C ILE A 246 -15.32 23.40 -22.28
N GLU A 247 -15.35 22.78 -23.44
CA GLU A 247 -16.21 21.63 -23.74
C GLU A 247 -15.41 20.33 -23.78
N THR A 248 -16.12 19.20 -23.57
CA THR A 248 -15.53 17.88 -23.75
C THR A 248 -15.30 17.60 -25.21
N GLN A 249 -14.11 17.90 -25.74
CA GLN A 249 -13.69 17.54 -27.08
C GLN A 249 -13.16 16.12 -27.11
N LYS A 250 -12.95 15.59 -28.34
CA LYS A 250 -12.38 14.24 -28.57
C LYS A 250 -10.92 14.07 -28.09
N SER A 251 -10.24 15.16 -27.79
CA SER A 251 -8.90 15.15 -27.20
C SER A 251 -8.97 14.77 -25.74
N ARG A 252 -8.09 13.90 -25.29
CA ARG A 252 -7.92 13.55 -23.89
C ARG A 252 -7.81 14.82 -23.05
N PRO A 253 -8.63 14.99 -21.99
CA PRO A 253 -8.23 15.92 -20.97
C PRO A 253 -6.96 15.32 -20.34
N LEU A 254 -5.85 15.97 -20.52
CA LEU A 254 -4.51 15.68 -19.94
C LEU A 254 -4.16 14.24 -19.69
#